data_332683211a7cbf001fcd59cf7067598b
#
_entry.id   332683211a7cbf001fcd59cf7067598b
#
_cell.length_a   1.000
_cell.length_b   1.000
_cell.length_c   1.000
_cell.angle_alpha   90.00
_cell.angle_beta   90.00
_cell.angle_gamma   90.00
#
_symmetry.space_group_name_H-M   'P 1'
#
loop_
_entity.id
_entity.type
_entity.pdbx_description
1 polymer ?
#
loop_
_entity_poly.entity_id
_entity_poly.type
_entity_poly.pdbx_seq_one_letter_code
_entity_poly.pdbx_strand_id
1 'polypeptide(L)'
;EYNIFRHPLLAFFMYLPNQLNQGLMMLTGRNFAPVVMALLLVFCAFYSFVFLCRIFREIIGLPRTDARLLGMLTFSFAYVMVGVSVPDHFSLSMFALILTLYIAGLKMTSGRRFTILQTVLLFVMTAGISLNNGVKVFLAALFANGRRFWRPAFLLLAVVVPSCLIWLGARA
;
A
#
# COMPACT_ATOMS: atom_id res chain seq x y z
N GLU A 1 -17.69 4.60 -11.79
CA GLU A 1 -17.18 3.95 -12.99
C GLU A 1 -15.74 3.47 -12.73
N TYR A 2 -15.49 2.15 -12.87
CA TYR A 2 -14.16 1.58 -12.61
C TYR A 2 -13.20 1.99 -13.73
N ASN A 3 -12.14 2.71 -13.39
CA ASN A 3 -11.14 3.15 -14.37
C ASN A 3 -9.89 2.26 -14.26
N ILE A 4 -9.78 1.29 -15.16
CA ILE A 4 -8.68 0.32 -15.22
C ILE A 4 -7.31 1.02 -15.31
N PHE A 5 -7.20 2.16 -16.01
CA PHE A 5 -5.95 2.89 -16.12
C PHE A 5 -5.52 3.57 -14.81
N ARG A 6 -6.48 3.88 -13.92
CA ARG A 6 -6.16 4.44 -12.59
C ARG A 6 -5.92 3.37 -11.53
N HIS A 7 -6.64 2.24 -11.63
CA HIS A 7 -6.67 1.17 -10.63
C HIS A 7 -6.48 -0.21 -11.27
N PRO A 8 -5.31 -0.48 -11.89
CA PRO A 8 -5.15 -1.60 -12.81
C PRO A 8 -5.37 -2.98 -12.18
N LEU A 9 -5.06 -3.16 -10.90
CA LEU A 9 -5.20 -4.45 -10.21
C LEU A 9 -6.18 -4.39 -9.03
N LEU A 10 -6.97 -3.33 -8.88
CA LEU A 10 -7.90 -3.21 -7.75
C LEU A 10 -8.92 -4.34 -7.73
N ALA A 11 -9.45 -4.73 -8.89
CA ALA A 11 -10.37 -5.87 -9.01
C ALA A 11 -9.73 -7.18 -8.55
N PHE A 12 -8.44 -7.39 -8.82
CA PHE A 12 -7.68 -8.54 -8.35
C PHE A 12 -7.55 -8.56 -6.81
N PHE A 13 -7.26 -7.42 -6.19
CA PHE A 13 -7.20 -7.31 -4.73
C PHE A 13 -8.58 -7.51 -4.08
N MET A 14 -9.66 -7.14 -4.79
CA MET A 14 -11.04 -7.34 -4.33
C MET A 14 -11.57 -8.76 -4.61
N TYR A 15 -10.84 -9.59 -5.36
CA TYR A 15 -11.26 -10.95 -5.67
C TYR A 15 -11.44 -11.80 -4.41
N LEU A 16 -10.47 -11.81 -3.50
CA LEU A 16 -10.53 -12.60 -2.26
C LEU A 16 -11.68 -12.15 -1.34
N PRO A 17 -11.85 -10.84 -1.02
CA PRO A 17 -13.03 -10.35 -0.31
C PRO A 17 -14.36 -10.75 -0.95
N ASN A 18 -14.43 -10.69 -2.30
CA ASN A 18 -15.62 -11.10 -3.03
C ASN A 18 -15.91 -12.60 -2.89
N GLN A 19 -14.89 -13.48 -3.00
CA GLN A 19 -15.05 -14.93 -2.81
C GLN A 19 -15.52 -15.25 -1.39
N LEU A 20 -14.99 -14.55 -0.38
CA LEU A 20 -15.43 -14.69 1.00
C LEU A 20 -16.92 -14.33 1.15
N ASN A 21 -17.35 -13.21 0.56
CA ASN A 21 -18.77 -12.83 0.56
C ASN A 21 -19.65 -13.87 -0.16
N GLN A 22 -19.22 -14.38 -1.31
CA GLN A 22 -19.97 -15.41 -2.04
C GLN A 22 -20.12 -16.68 -1.21
N GLY A 23 -19.06 -17.16 -0.56
CA GLY A 23 -19.12 -18.31 0.33
C GLY A 23 -20.09 -18.11 1.51
N LEU A 24 -20.03 -16.94 2.18
CA LEU A 24 -20.95 -16.60 3.25
C LEU A 24 -22.40 -16.52 2.77
N MET A 25 -22.60 -15.96 1.57
CA MET A 25 -23.93 -15.85 0.96
C MET A 25 -24.52 -17.21 0.61
N MET A 26 -23.71 -18.16 0.11
CA MET A 26 -24.13 -19.55 -0.14
C MET A 26 -24.55 -20.27 1.15
N LEU A 27 -23.83 -20.00 2.25
CA LEU A 27 -24.10 -20.68 3.54
C LEU A 27 -25.31 -20.09 4.29
N THR A 28 -25.55 -18.78 4.16
CA THR A 28 -26.52 -18.07 5.01
C THR A 28 -27.70 -17.47 4.28
N GLY A 29 -27.63 -17.40 2.95
CA GLY A 29 -28.61 -16.71 2.11
C GLY A 29 -28.58 -15.18 2.22
N ARG A 30 -27.57 -14.58 2.93
CA ARG A 30 -27.47 -13.14 3.18
C ARG A 30 -26.21 -12.55 2.57
N ASN A 31 -26.31 -11.29 2.09
CA ASN A 31 -25.15 -10.56 1.57
C ASN A 31 -24.33 -9.95 2.69
N PHE A 32 -23.08 -10.38 2.83
CA PHE A 32 -22.12 -9.89 3.83
C PHE A 32 -21.07 -8.91 3.23
N ALA A 33 -21.20 -8.50 1.97
CA ALA A 33 -20.24 -7.58 1.36
C ALA A 33 -19.94 -6.32 2.20
N PRO A 34 -20.92 -5.64 2.82
CA PRO A 34 -20.63 -4.49 3.69
C PRO A 34 -19.76 -4.86 4.89
N VAL A 35 -20.00 -6.02 5.50
CA VAL A 35 -19.22 -6.49 6.66
C VAL A 35 -17.81 -6.86 6.26
N VAL A 36 -17.63 -7.60 5.16
CA VAL A 36 -16.32 -7.99 4.63
C VAL A 36 -15.50 -6.74 4.28
N MET A 37 -16.13 -5.75 3.63
CA MET A 37 -15.47 -4.48 3.32
C MET A 37 -15.12 -3.70 4.57
N ALA A 38 -16.01 -3.59 5.55
CA ALA A 38 -15.73 -2.92 6.81
C ALA A 38 -14.53 -3.55 7.54
N LEU A 39 -14.44 -4.88 7.60
CA LEU A 39 -13.31 -5.58 8.19
C LEU A 39 -11.99 -5.27 7.44
N LEU A 40 -12.02 -5.23 6.12
CA LEU A 40 -10.85 -4.88 5.31
C LEU A 40 -10.40 -3.43 5.56
N LEU A 41 -11.33 -2.48 5.64
CA LEU A 41 -11.03 -1.07 5.93
C LEU A 41 -10.45 -0.91 7.34
N VAL A 42 -11.04 -1.55 8.34
CA VAL A 42 -10.53 -1.56 9.73
C VAL A 42 -9.12 -2.15 9.79
N PHE A 43 -8.87 -3.26 9.09
CA PHE A 43 -7.54 -3.85 8.98
C PHE A 43 -6.54 -2.86 8.38
N CYS A 44 -6.85 -2.26 7.24
CA CYS A 44 -5.98 -1.28 6.58
C CYS A 44 -5.72 -0.05 7.47
N ALA A 45 -6.74 0.50 8.10
CA ALA A 45 -6.62 1.66 8.99
C ALA A 45 -5.78 1.33 10.23
N PHE A 46 -6.04 0.20 10.88
CA PHE A 46 -5.30 -0.25 12.07
C PHE A 46 -3.82 -0.43 11.77
N TYR A 47 -3.47 -1.18 10.72
CA TYR A 47 -2.06 -1.40 10.37
C TYR A 47 -1.39 -0.14 9.82
N SER A 48 -2.10 0.75 9.14
CA SER A 48 -1.58 2.06 8.79
C SER A 48 -1.19 2.86 10.01
N PHE A 49 -2.05 2.90 11.04
CA PHE A 49 -1.75 3.55 12.31
C PHE A 49 -0.52 2.93 13.00
N VAL A 50 -0.48 1.59 13.08
CA VAL A 50 0.65 0.88 13.70
C VAL A 50 1.97 1.19 12.99
N PHE A 51 2.01 1.08 11.66
CA PHE A 51 3.23 1.36 10.91
C PHE A 51 3.63 2.83 10.96
N LEU A 52 2.67 3.76 10.98
CA LEU A 52 2.95 5.18 11.16
C LEU A 52 3.60 5.45 12.53
N CYS A 53 3.07 4.89 13.61
CA CYS A 53 3.68 4.98 14.94
C CYS A 53 5.06 4.35 14.98
N ARG A 54 5.28 3.25 14.26
CA ARG A 54 6.61 2.63 14.13
C ARG A 54 7.58 3.48 13.34
N ILE A 55 7.15 4.18 12.28
CA ILE A 55 7.97 5.16 11.56
C ILE A 55 8.44 6.23 12.53
N PHE A 56 7.53 6.85 13.29
CA PHE A 56 7.88 7.88 14.25
C PHE A 56 8.85 7.39 15.34
N ARG A 57 8.66 6.17 15.81
CA ARG A 57 9.47 5.61 16.90
C ARG A 57 10.81 5.02 16.41
N GLU A 58 10.78 4.16 15.38
CA GLU A 58 11.92 3.32 14.99
C GLU A 58 12.83 3.98 13.95
N ILE A 59 12.26 4.91 13.15
CA ILE A 59 13.00 5.58 12.08
C ILE A 59 13.36 7.02 12.49
N ILE A 60 12.38 7.77 13.02
CA ILE A 60 12.59 9.16 13.45
C ILE A 60 13.21 9.22 14.87
N GLY A 61 12.97 8.19 15.71
CA GLY A 61 13.55 8.10 17.05
C GLY A 61 12.74 8.80 18.14
N LEU A 62 11.44 9.07 17.92
CA LEU A 62 10.59 9.72 18.92
C LEU A 62 10.28 8.80 20.11
N PRO A 63 10.06 9.35 21.32
CA PRO A 63 9.53 8.62 22.45
C PRO A 63 8.19 7.93 22.11
N ARG A 64 7.91 6.80 22.77
CA ARG A 64 6.70 6.01 22.48
C ARG A 64 5.41 6.81 22.60
N THR A 65 5.34 7.70 23.59
CA THR A 65 4.16 8.56 23.83
C THR A 65 3.96 9.53 22.68
N ASP A 66 5.01 10.24 22.28
CA ASP A 66 4.95 11.24 21.20
C ASP A 66 4.63 10.60 19.85
N ALA A 67 5.22 9.43 19.57
CA ALA A 67 4.92 8.66 18.36
C ALA A 67 3.43 8.27 18.28
N ARG A 68 2.83 7.87 19.42
CA ARG A 68 1.39 7.57 19.49
C ARG A 68 0.52 8.80 19.36
N LEU A 69 0.87 9.91 20.04
CA LEU A 69 0.13 11.16 19.95
C LEU A 69 0.12 11.72 18.52
N LEU A 70 1.27 11.69 17.83
CA LEU A 70 1.35 12.10 16.43
C LEU A 70 0.56 11.16 15.51
N GLY A 71 0.57 9.86 15.77
CA GLY A 71 -0.27 8.89 15.06
C GLY A 71 -1.75 9.20 15.26
N MET A 72 -2.19 9.43 16.49
CA MET A 72 -3.58 9.81 16.80
C MET A 72 -3.95 11.14 16.15
N LEU A 73 -3.09 12.15 16.22
CA LEU A 73 -3.27 13.44 15.56
C LEU A 73 -3.45 13.26 14.04
N THR A 74 -2.62 12.45 13.40
CA THR A 74 -2.74 12.17 11.97
C THR A 74 -4.08 11.54 11.62
N PHE A 75 -4.53 10.57 12.42
CA PHE A 75 -5.81 9.89 12.20
C PHE A 75 -7.04 10.73 12.63
N SER A 76 -6.86 11.81 13.39
CA SER A 76 -7.93 12.76 13.74
C SER A 76 -8.20 13.79 12.65
N PHE A 77 -7.36 13.90 11.62
CA PHE A 77 -7.67 14.78 10.48
C PHE A 77 -8.90 14.26 9.73
N ALA A 78 -9.86 15.16 9.48
CA ALA A 78 -11.12 14.82 8.81
C ALA A 78 -10.91 14.08 7.49
N TYR A 79 -9.90 14.46 6.69
CA TYR A 79 -9.55 13.79 5.44
C TYR A 79 -9.18 12.31 5.64
N VAL A 80 -8.38 12.00 6.68
CA VAL A 80 -8.00 10.63 7.00
C VAL A 80 -9.18 9.85 7.54
N MET A 81 -9.98 10.44 8.45
CA MET A 81 -11.18 9.81 9.01
C MET A 81 -12.17 9.43 7.91
N VAL A 82 -12.45 10.33 6.98
CA VAL A 82 -13.33 10.06 5.83
C VAL A 82 -12.71 9.00 4.94
N GLY A 83 -11.42 9.11 4.60
CA GLY A 83 -10.73 8.16 3.72
C GLY A 83 -10.70 6.73 4.26
N VAL A 84 -10.67 6.52 5.59
CA VAL A 84 -10.70 5.17 6.19
C VAL A 84 -12.11 4.63 6.41
N SER A 85 -13.13 5.49 6.37
CA SER A 85 -14.52 5.09 6.61
C SER A 85 -15.30 4.78 5.34
N VAL A 86 -14.84 5.28 4.19
CA VAL A 86 -15.50 5.05 2.89
C VAL A 86 -14.93 3.79 2.23
N PRO A 87 -15.78 2.87 1.72
CA PRO A 87 -15.34 1.66 1.03
C PRO A 87 -14.80 1.99 -0.38
N ASP A 88 -13.61 2.59 -0.42
CA ASP A 88 -12.89 2.98 -1.62
C ASP A 88 -11.42 2.48 -1.53
N HIS A 89 -10.67 2.66 -2.59
CA HIS A 89 -9.25 2.30 -2.69
C HIS A 89 -8.31 3.11 -1.77
N PHE A 90 -8.78 4.21 -1.16
CA PHE A 90 -7.95 5.10 -0.34
C PHE A 90 -7.34 4.42 0.87
N SER A 91 -8.09 3.64 1.64
CA SER A 91 -7.59 2.92 2.81
C SER A 91 -6.51 1.90 2.43
N LEU A 92 -6.72 1.15 1.34
CA LEU A 92 -5.73 0.20 0.82
C LEU A 92 -4.47 0.92 0.35
N SER A 93 -4.63 2.03 -0.40
CA SER A 93 -3.53 2.86 -0.87
C SER A 93 -2.71 3.44 0.29
N MET A 94 -3.37 3.95 1.31
CA MET A 94 -2.73 4.49 2.51
C MET A 94 -1.91 3.41 3.22
N PHE A 95 -2.50 2.23 3.46
CA PHE A 95 -1.81 1.10 4.05
C PHE A 95 -0.56 0.69 3.25
N ALA A 96 -0.71 0.49 1.95
CA ALA A 96 0.39 0.08 1.08
C ALA A 96 1.53 1.11 1.04
N LEU A 97 1.19 2.41 1.02
CA LEU A 97 2.18 3.48 1.03
C LEU A 97 2.90 3.61 2.37
N ILE A 98 2.18 3.59 3.50
CA ILE A 98 2.79 3.67 4.83
C ILE A 98 3.69 2.46 5.08
N LEU A 99 3.25 1.26 4.68
CA LEU A 99 4.08 0.05 4.73
C LEU A 99 5.35 0.21 3.89
N THR A 100 5.25 0.75 2.67
CA THR A 100 6.40 1.01 1.80
C THR A 100 7.37 1.99 2.45
N LEU A 101 6.88 3.09 3.03
CA LEU A 101 7.71 4.08 3.72
C LEU A 101 8.39 3.49 4.97
N TYR A 102 7.67 2.66 5.73
CA TYR A 102 8.25 1.98 6.88
C TYR A 102 9.39 1.04 6.48
N ILE A 103 9.18 0.21 5.45
CA ILE A 103 10.23 -0.70 4.93
C ILE A 103 11.42 0.11 4.38
N ALA A 104 11.16 1.19 3.65
CA ALA A 104 12.21 2.07 3.13
C ALA A 104 13.03 2.69 4.27
N GLY A 105 12.36 3.24 5.28
CA GLY A 105 13.01 3.81 6.46
C GLY A 105 13.88 2.81 7.20
N LEU A 106 13.37 1.58 7.45
CA LEU A 106 14.16 0.51 8.08
C LEU A 106 15.41 0.15 7.26
N LYS A 107 15.30 0.15 5.93
CA LYS A 107 16.46 -0.13 5.06
C LYS A 107 17.48 1.00 5.12
N MET A 108 17.01 2.24 5.08
CA MET A 108 17.89 3.41 5.16
C MET A 108 18.64 3.46 6.51
N THR A 109 17.95 3.26 7.63
CA THR A 109 18.55 3.28 8.97
C THR A 109 19.50 2.10 9.22
N SER A 110 19.23 0.93 8.63
CA SER A 110 20.08 -0.27 8.76
C SER A 110 21.17 -0.39 7.68
N GLY A 111 21.32 0.59 6.79
CA GLY A 111 22.25 0.54 5.66
C GLY A 111 21.93 -0.55 4.62
N ARG A 112 20.76 -1.19 4.72
CA ARG A 112 20.30 -2.21 3.78
C ARG A 112 19.66 -1.57 2.56
N ARG A 113 19.51 -2.34 1.48
CA ARG A 113 18.98 -1.87 0.20
C ARG A 113 17.77 -2.68 -0.22
N PHE A 114 16.94 -2.10 -1.08
CA PHE A 114 15.90 -2.85 -1.76
C PHE A 114 16.51 -3.81 -2.78
N THR A 115 16.00 -5.04 -2.77
CA THR A 115 16.21 -5.98 -3.89
C THR A 115 15.24 -5.66 -5.02
N ILE A 116 15.52 -6.18 -6.22
CA ILE A 116 14.60 -6.08 -7.36
C ILE A 116 13.23 -6.65 -6.98
N LEU A 117 13.18 -7.86 -6.42
CA LEU A 117 11.93 -8.51 -6.03
C LEU A 117 11.12 -7.67 -5.03
N GLN A 118 11.76 -7.11 -4.00
CA GLN A 118 11.06 -6.27 -3.02
C GLN A 118 10.49 -5.00 -3.66
N THR A 119 11.24 -4.36 -4.56
CA THR A 119 10.76 -3.18 -5.28
C THR A 119 9.58 -3.53 -6.17
N VAL A 120 9.65 -4.64 -6.91
CA VAL A 120 8.55 -5.11 -7.78
C VAL A 120 7.31 -5.44 -6.96
N LEU A 121 7.44 -6.18 -5.85
CA LEU A 121 6.30 -6.55 -5.01
C LEU A 121 5.61 -5.32 -4.41
N LEU A 122 6.37 -4.37 -3.85
CA LEU A 122 5.81 -3.13 -3.33
C LEU A 122 5.19 -2.27 -4.43
N PHE A 123 5.82 -2.22 -5.62
CA PHE A 123 5.28 -1.51 -6.77
C PHE A 123 3.96 -2.13 -7.24
N VAL A 124 3.91 -3.44 -7.44
CA VAL A 124 2.68 -4.14 -7.88
C VAL A 124 1.56 -3.95 -6.86
N MET A 125 1.86 -4.04 -5.56
CA MET A 125 0.89 -3.82 -4.49
C MET A 125 0.36 -2.38 -4.50
N THR A 126 1.22 -1.38 -4.57
CA THR A 126 0.80 0.03 -4.47
C THR A 126 0.26 0.60 -5.77
N ALA A 127 0.97 0.40 -6.89
CA ALA A 127 0.56 0.85 -8.22
C ALA A 127 -0.63 0.07 -8.75
N GLY A 128 -0.78 -1.20 -8.36
CA GLY A 128 -1.94 -2.03 -8.69
C GLY A 128 -3.23 -1.49 -8.06
N ILE A 129 -3.17 -0.94 -6.85
CA ILE A 129 -4.32 -0.27 -6.21
C ILE A 129 -4.54 1.11 -6.83
N SER A 130 -3.48 1.89 -7.03
CA SER A 130 -3.53 3.21 -7.66
C SER A 130 -2.22 3.51 -8.37
N LEU A 131 -2.25 3.64 -9.69
CA LEU A 131 -1.06 3.74 -10.55
C LEU A 131 -0.13 4.89 -10.13
N ASN A 132 -0.68 6.04 -9.74
CA ASN A 132 0.08 7.20 -9.27
C ASN A 132 0.96 6.90 -8.04
N ASN A 133 0.61 5.89 -7.26
CA ASN A 133 1.38 5.51 -6.08
C ASN A 133 2.67 4.75 -6.43
N GLY A 134 2.76 4.17 -7.63
CA GLY A 134 3.96 3.50 -8.11
C GLY A 134 5.20 4.40 -8.13
N VAL A 135 5.02 5.67 -8.50
CA VAL A 135 6.10 6.66 -8.47
C VAL A 135 6.69 6.81 -7.07
N LYS A 136 5.86 6.79 -6.03
CA LYS A 136 6.30 6.92 -4.62
C LYS A 136 7.13 5.71 -4.18
N VAL A 137 6.82 4.50 -4.68
CA VAL A 137 7.62 3.29 -4.43
C VAL A 137 8.99 3.40 -5.09
N PHE A 138 9.04 3.89 -6.32
CA PHE A 138 10.32 4.10 -7.00
C PHE A 138 11.17 5.17 -6.32
N LEU A 139 10.57 6.25 -5.83
CA LEU A 139 11.27 7.25 -5.02
C LEU A 139 11.80 6.62 -3.71
N ALA A 140 11.01 5.82 -3.01
CA ALA A 140 11.46 5.11 -1.81
C ALA A 140 12.65 4.18 -2.12
N ALA A 141 12.60 3.44 -3.24
CA ALA A 141 13.69 2.59 -3.69
C ALA A 141 14.92 3.42 -4.12
N LEU A 142 14.73 4.57 -4.76
CA LEU A 142 15.81 5.47 -5.14
C LEU A 142 16.57 5.98 -3.91
N PHE A 143 15.86 6.49 -2.91
CA PHE A 143 16.49 7.00 -1.68
C PHE A 143 17.19 5.88 -0.88
N ALA A 144 16.59 4.70 -0.79
CA ALA A 144 17.19 3.58 -0.07
C ALA A 144 18.39 2.94 -0.82
N ASN A 145 18.40 2.95 -2.15
CA ASN A 145 19.44 2.33 -2.97
C ASN A 145 20.53 3.31 -3.43
N GLY A 146 20.23 4.61 -3.43
CA GLY A 146 21.12 5.66 -3.92
C GLY A 146 21.60 5.38 -5.36
N ARG A 147 22.91 5.50 -5.60
CA ARG A 147 23.50 5.29 -6.95
C ARG A 147 23.21 3.91 -7.54
N ARG A 148 22.93 2.88 -6.74
CA ARG A 148 22.61 1.53 -7.25
C ARG A 148 21.24 1.44 -7.90
N PHE A 149 20.33 2.36 -7.60
CA PHE A 149 19.04 2.45 -8.29
C PHE A 149 19.22 2.65 -9.80
N TRP A 150 20.23 3.42 -10.19
CA TRP A 150 20.53 3.75 -11.60
C TRP A 150 21.28 2.65 -12.38
N ARG A 151 21.57 1.51 -11.76
CA ARG A 151 22.16 0.38 -12.49
C ARG A 151 21.17 -0.12 -13.54
N PRO A 152 21.60 -0.38 -14.81
CA PRO A 152 20.70 -0.78 -15.89
C PRO A 152 19.85 -2.00 -15.56
N ALA A 153 20.43 -3.03 -14.92
CA ALA A 153 19.69 -4.22 -14.50
C ALA A 153 18.58 -3.89 -13.46
N PHE A 154 18.85 -2.99 -12.50
CA PHE A 154 17.83 -2.60 -11.52
C PHE A 154 16.74 -1.77 -12.17
N LEU A 155 17.08 -0.76 -12.97
CA LEU A 155 16.11 0.07 -13.68
C LEU A 155 15.22 -0.78 -14.60
N LEU A 156 15.83 -1.65 -15.40
CA LEU A 156 15.08 -2.50 -16.33
C LEU A 156 14.12 -3.43 -15.58
N LEU A 157 14.62 -4.21 -14.62
CA LEU A 157 13.85 -5.28 -13.97
C LEU A 157 12.93 -4.80 -12.86
N ALA A 158 13.27 -3.72 -12.13
CA ALA A 158 12.49 -3.24 -11.01
C ALA A 158 11.58 -2.05 -11.34
N VAL A 159 11.81 -1.36 -12.45
CA VAL A 159 11.04 -0.16 -12.84
C VAL A 159 10.34 -0.38 -14.18
N VAL A 160 11.10 -0.62 -15.26
CA VAL A 160 10.53 -0.67 -16.62
C VAL A 160 9.63 -1.87 -16.81
N VAL A 161 10.13 -3.08 -16.53
CA VAL A 161 9.37 -4.33 -16.75
C VAL A 161 8.05 -4.33 -15.97
N PRO A 162 7.98 -4.10 -14.64
CA PRO A 162 6.72 -4.11 -13.92
C PRO A 162 5.77 -2.98 -14.35
N SER A 163 6.29 -1.82 -14.74
CA SER A 163 5.46 -0.73 -15.28
C SER A 163 4.83 -1.11 -16.62
N CYS A 164 5.59 -1.73 -17.52
CA CYS A 164 5.07 -2.22 -18.80
C CYS A 164 4.05 -3.34 -18.60
N LEU A 165 4.30 -4.28 -17.67
CA LEU A 165 3.37 -5.37 -17.39
C LEU A 165 2.03 -4.86 -16.86
N ILE A 166 2.04 -3.90 -15.94
CA ILE A 166 0.80 -3.27 -15.44
C ILE A 166 0.09 -2.53 -16.57
N TRP A 167 0.83 -1.80 -17.41
CA TRP A 167 0.24 -1.06 -18.52
C TRP A 167 -0.38 -1.98 -19.59
N LEU A 168 0.28 -3.08 -19.92
CA LEU A 168 -0.26 -4.09 -20.82
C LEU A 168 -1.48 -4.79 -20.22
N GLY A 169 -1.41 -5.20 -18.95
CA GLY A 169 -2.53 -5.82 -18.24
C GLY A 169 -3.75 -4.91 -18.08
N ALA A 170 -3.56 -3.59 -18.07
CA ALA A 170 -4.66 -2.62 -18.04
C ALA A 170 -5.33 -2.43 -19.44
N ARG A 171 -4.77 -3.01 -20.49
CA ARG A 171 -5.32 -2.94 -21.87
C ARG A 171 -5.96 -4.25 -22.34
N ALA A 172 -5.64 -5.36 -21.67
CA ALA A 172 -6.20 -6.68 -21.94
C ALA A 172 -7.57 -6.87 -21.26
#